data_17895a26db00f07e6bd14f339a2b446b
#
_entry.id   17895a26db00f07e6bd14f339a2b446b
#
_cell.length_a   1.000
_cell.length_b   1.000
_cell.length_c   1.000
_cell.angle_alpha   90.00
_cell.angle_beta   90.00
_cell.angle_gamma   90.00
#
_symmetry.space_group_name_H-M   'P 1'
#
loop_
_entity.id
_entity.type
_entity.pdbx_description
1 polymer ?
#
loop_
_entity_poly.entity_id
_entity_poly.type
_entity_poly.pdbx_seq_one_letter_code
_entity_poly.pdbx_strand_id
1 'polypeptide(L)'
;MLKKSLFTLAGLFACLFLSAQIGDVAPPVPGEKVDHGGIVINPLPHKVTVDNGATCPLGNGFSLKGDKKLFQLAGFLPTAVGGTSLTLKINTSKSYFTKQNIEPVSGAYRLEIAGNSVNVTGFDKAGVFYGLQTLRQVIEDGKGTDLPVMTVCDNPTLPLRGVIEGFYGPPWPHEVRLDLIDFMGRNKMNLYVYGPKDDPYHRTPSWREPYPSEEAAKIAELVKACKDNLVEFAWAIHPGGDIRWDAEDYSNILKKFDAMYALGVRSFAIFFDDIKGDGADAHKQAEWLTTLKKDLFKAHKDIAHLILCPTEYAKARSKPGEDGALAIFGKSLDPAYQIFWTGDQVMSHVTRSTLEYVGSRTRRPALFWWNFPVSDYILPHILQGPAYGFDTDLTSKDLSGLLTNPMEHGEASKLAIYSVADYTWNPSGYNPMDSWERALAELVPEDTEAYRLFAIHNCDAGKRFRRAESWETEVIDPDNYTPEQFNRLYDEFLRMETVPARMEKACPEMLLKELRPWLVQFGAQASRCRKAMDALRLSKGSDKAAFRQVLESARMNDEEKKAYEEHSTGTVVLQPFYDKLMEKLEGML
;
A
#
# COMPACT_ATOMS: atom_id res chain seq x y z
N MET A 1 -45.77 -4.86 11.48
CA MET A 1 -45.27 -3.91 12.48
C MET A 1 -44.16 -4.60 13.23
N LEU A 2 -43.00 -4.09 13.18
CA LEU A 2 -41.72 -4.15 13.89
C LEU A 2 -40.59 -4.33 12.90
N LYS A 3 -40.32 -3.27 12.18
CA LYS A 3 -38.98 -2.93 11.66
C LYS A 3 -38.61 -1.64 12.37
N LYS A 4 -37.57 -1.67 13.18
CA LYS A 4 -36.68 -0.56 13.59
C LYS A 4 -36.03 -0.97 14.89
N SER A 5 -34.74 -1.13 14.85
CA SER A 5 -33.76 -0.93 15.92
C SER A 5 -32.66 -1.98 15.86
N LEU A 6 -31.74 -1.80 14.92
CA LEU A 6 -30.38 -2.38 14.99
C LEU A 6 -29.41 -1.43 14.26
N PHE A 7 -29.43 -0.18 14.71
CA PHE A 7 -28.37 0.78 14.45
C PHE A 7 -28.20 1.54 15.75
N THR A 8 -27.31 1.06 16.60
CA THR A 8 -26.66 1.83 17.66
C THR A 8 -25.94 0.86 18.60
N LEU A 9 -24.74 0.47 18.23
CA LEU A 9 -23.64 0.14 19.12
C LEU A 9 -22.33 0.09 18.30
N ALA A 10 -22.10 1.11 17.49
CA ALA A 10 -20.75 1.54 17.19
C ALA A 10 -20.24 2.15 18.50
N GLY A 11 -19.63 1.33 19.32
CA GLY A 11 -19.08 1.75 20.60
C GLY A 11 -18.10 2.89 20.35
N LEU A 12 -18.40 4.04 20.97
CA LEU A 12 -17.45 5.10 21.23
C LEU A 12 -16.23 4.53 21.98
N PHE A 13 -15.31 3.95 21.27
CA PHE A 13 -13.94 3.81 21.72
C PHE A 13 -13.24 5.15 21.44
N ALA A 14 -13.57 6.14 22.26
CA ALA A 14 -12.70 7.28 22.47
C ALA A 14 -11.43 6.76 23.17
N CYS A 15 -10.54 6.14 22.38
CA CYS A 15 -9.15 6.03 22.78
C CYS A 15 -8.66 7.47 22.91
N LEU A 16 -8.29 7.87 24.13
CA LEU A 16 -7.47 9.04 24.40
C LEU A 16 -6.15 8.86 23.64
N PHE A 17 -6.15 9.18 22.36
CA PHE A 17 -4.92 9.41 21.62
C PHE A 17 -4.36 10.73 22.12
N LEU A 18 -3.35 10.68 22.99
CA LEU A 18 -2.43 11.79 23.10
C LEU A 18 -1.97 12.08 21.67
N SER A 19 -2.28 13.29 21.20
CA SER A 19 -1.78 13.84 19.94
C SER A 19 -0.27 14.07 20.08
N ALA A 20 0.52 13.01 19.97
CA ALA A 20 1.90 13.17 19.64
C ALA A 20 1.91 13.55 18.16
N GLN A 21 2.15 14.82 17.85
CA GLN A 21 2.58 15.24 16.53
C GLN A 21 3.76 14.35 16.15
N ILE A 22 3.63 13.59 15.07
CA ILE A 22 4.79 13.04 14.40
C ILE A 22 5.58 14.27 14.01
N GLY A 23 6.85 14.34 14.44
CA GLY A 23 7.68 15.52 14.24
C GLY A 23 7.59 15.99 12.79
N ASP A 24 7.58 17.31 12.57
CA ASP A 24 7.49 17.92 11.26
C ASP A 24 8.57 17.34 10.33
N VAL A 25 8.19 16.30 9.59
CA VAL A 25 9.02 15.81 8.49
C VAL A 25 8.74 16.71 7.32
N ALA A 26 9.79 17.32 6.78
CA ALA A 26 9.68 18.13 5.59
C ALA A 26 8.98 17.34 4.47
N PRO A 27 8.09 17.98 3.69
CA PRO A 27 7.50 17.33 2.53
C PRO A 27 8.59 16.74 1.64
N PRO A 28 8.37 15.56 1.04
CA PRO A 28 9.33 15.00 0.10
C PRO A 28 9.48 15.93 -1.10
N VAL A 29 10.70 16.08 -1.57
CA VAL A 29 11.02 16.86 -2.78
C VAL A 29 11.24 15.91 -3.95
N PRO A 30 10.94 16.33 -5.20
CA PRO A 30 11.29 15.57 -6.39
C PRO A 30 12.79 15.28 -6.42
N GLY A 31 13.16 14.03 -6.66
CA GLY A 31 14.54 13.61 -6.91
C GLY A 31 14.93 13.80 -8.37
N GLU A 32 16.17 13.48 -8.70
CA GLU A 32 16.56 13.31 -10.10
C GLU A 32 15.78 12.13 -10.68
N LYS A 33 15.11 12.35 -11.83
CA LYS A 33 14.43 11.25 -12.53
C LYS A 33 15.47 10.25 -13.01
N VAL A 34 15.28 9.00 -12.62
CA VAL A 34 16.13 7.92 -13.11
C VAL A 34 15.67 7.57 -14.52
N ASP A 35 16.49 7.89 -15.51
CA ASP A 35 16.23 7.57 -16.90
C ASP A 35 16.94 6.26 -17.30
N HIS A 36 16.14 5.28 -17.65
CA HIS A 36 16.59 3.99 -18.22
C HIS A 36 16.33 3.93 -19.73
N GLY A 37 16.59 5.02 -20.45
CA GLY A 37 16.31 5.12 -21.89
C GLY A 37 14.81 5.23 -22.19
N GLY A 38 14.07 5.92 -21.32
CA GLY A 38 12.62 6.09 -21.42
C GLY A 38 11.82 4.90 -20.88
N ILE A 39 12.45 3.88 -20.28
CA ILE A 39 11.78 2.67 -19.79
C ILE A 39 11.52 2.81 -18.28
N VAL A 40 10.27 2.58 -17.89
CA VAL A 40 9.85 2.56 -16.48
C VAL A 40 9.88 1.13 -15.95
N ILE A 41 10.64 0.91 -14.89
CA ILE A 41 10.73 -0.38 -14.18
C ILE A 41 10.38 -0.14 -12.70
N ASN A 42 9.40 -0.87 -12.21
CA ASN A 42 9.05 -0.86 -10.80
C ASN A 42 9.08 -2.29 -10.20
N PRO A 43 9.64 -2.47 -9.03
CA PRO A 43 10.46 -1.55 -8.24
C PRO A 43 11.72 -1.09 -8.98
N LEU A 44 12.24 0.10 -8.59
CA LEU A 44 13.44 0.68 -9.19
C LEU A 44 14.63 -0.26 -9.03
N PRO A 45 15.24 -0.74 -10.15
CA PRO A 45 16.35 -1.68 -10.05
C PRO A 45 17.62 -1.03 -9.49
N HIS A 46 18.46 -1.84 -8.82
CA HIS A 46 19.77 -1.37 -8.33
C HIS A 46 20.73 -0.98 -9.45
N LYS A 47 20.67 -1.67 -10.59
CA LYS A 47 21.54 -1.36 -11.73
C LYS A 47 20.90 -1.72 -13.05
N VAL A 48 20.82 -0.73 -13.93
CA VAL A 48 20.41 -0.88 -15.32
C VAL A 48 21.50 -0.33 -16.22
N THR A 49 21.76 -1.01 -17.33
CA THR A 49 22.61 -0.52 -18.42
C THR A 49 21.86 -0.70 -19.72
N VAL A 50 21.64 0.38 -20.46
CA VAL A 50 20.95 0.40 -21.74
C VAL A 50 21.94 0.74 -22.83
N ASP A 51 21.89 0.02 -23.96
CA ASP A 51 22.62 0.37 -25.19
C ASP A 51 21.68 1.19 -26.09
N ASN A 52 21.86 2.50 -26.06
CA ASN A 52 21.04 3.46 -26.80
C ASN A 52 21.32 3.37 -28.32
N GLY A 53 20.64 2.53 -29.01
CA GLY A 53 20.75 2.41 -30.46
C GLY A 53 20.68 0.98 -30.96
N ALA A 54 20.77 0.00 -30.06
CA ALA A 54 20.61 -1.40 -30.39
C ALA A 54 19.25 -1.92 -29.91
N THR A 55 18.58 -2.74 -30.73
CA THR A 55 17.31 -3.39 -30.39
C THR A 55 17.38 -4.90 -30.56
N CYS A 56 16.55 -5.61 -29.82
CA CYS A 56 16.29 -7.03 -29.94
C CYS A 56 14.86 -7.23 -30.47
N PRO A 57 14.66 -7.80 -31.63
CA PRO A 57 13.32 -7.97 -32.22
C PRO A 57 12.48 -8.91 -31.33
N LEU A 58 11.30 -8.48 -30.94
CA LEU A 58 10.36 -9.33 -30.19
C LEU A 58 9.62 -10.29 -31.13
N GLY A 59 9.33 -9.87 -32.36
CA GLY A 59 8.58 -10.67 -33.33
C GLY A 59 7.18 -11.04 -32.83
N ASN A 60 6.80 -12.30 -32.99
CA ASN A 60 5.49 -12.81 -32.53
C ASN A 60 5.50 -13.33 -31.07
N GLY A 61 6.57 -13.09 -30.34
CA GLY A 61 6.75 -13.54 -28.96
C GLY A 61 8.01 -14.36 -28.73
N PHE A 62 8.07 -15.09 -27.62
CA PHE A 62 9.25 -15.80 -27.16
C PHE A 62 9.21 -17.30 -27.44
N SER A 63 10.37 -17.84 -27.83
CA SER A 63 10.65 -19.28 -27.81
C SER A 63 11.41 -19.64 -26.54
N LEU A 64 10.75 -20.32 -25.60
CA LEU A 64 11.30 -20.64 -24.27
C LEU A 64 12.41 -21.69 -24.36
N LYS A 65 13.53 -21.44 -23.69
CA LYS A 65 14.70 -22.32 -23.57
C LYS A 65 15.18 -22.44 -22.12
N GLY A 66 16.01 -23.42 -21.83
CA GLY A 66 16.59 -23.64 -20.51
C GLY A 66 15.81 -24.65 -19.67
N ASP A 67 15.64 -24.37 -18.37
CA ASP A 67 14.96 -25.28 -17.45
C ASP A 67 13.44 -25.26 -17.65
N LYS A 68 12.90 -26.38 -18.19
CA LYS A 68 11.47 -26.53 -18.47
C LYS A 68 10.57 -26.35 -17.23
N LYS A 69 11.08 -26.60 -16.01
CA LYS A 69 10.33 -26.38 -14.76
C LYS A 69 10.01 -24.89 -14.50
N LEU A 70 10.75 -23.99 -15.16
CA LEU A 70 10.56 -22.54 -15.01
C LEU A 70 9.60 -21.97 -16.07
N PHE A 71 9.24 -22.70 -17.11
CA PHE A 71 8.44 -22.18 -18.22
C PHE A 71 7.06 -21.70 -17.78
N GLN A 72 6.48 -22.33 -16.77
CA GLN A 72 5.20 -21.88 -16.19
C GLN A 72 5.27 -20.46 -15.60
N LEU A 73 6.46 -19.97 -15.20
CA LEU A 73 6.65 -18.61 -14.67
C LEU A 73 6.54 -17.54 -15.76
N ALA A 74 6.67 -17.91 -17.02
CA ALA A 74 6.57 -17.01 -18.18
C ALA A 74 5.16 -17.03 -18.81
N GLY A 75 4.16 -17.61 -18.14
CA GLY A 75 2.82 -17.79 -18.69
C GLY A 75 2.07 -16.51 -19.07
N PHE A 76 2.47 -15.37 -18.52
CA PHE A 76 1.94 -14.05 -18.84
C PHE A 76 2.65 -13.37 -20.03
N LEU A 77 3.75 -13.95 -20.54
CA LEU A 77 4.46 -13.41 -21.71
C LEU A 77 3.94 -14.01 -23.01
N PRO A 78 3.98 -13.28 -24.14
CA PRO A 78 3.65 -13.82 -25.43
C PRO A 78 4.69 -14.88 -25.85
N THR A 79 4.24 -16.09 -26.18
CA THR A 79 5.11 -17.19 -26.62
C THR A 79 4.78 -17.63 -28.03
N ALA A 80 5.81 -17.92 -28.86
CA ALA A 80 5.66 -18.37 -30.23
C ALA A 80 6.75 -19.36 -30.64
N VAL A 81 6.40 -20.32 -31.50
CA VAL A 81 7.38 -21.21 -32.13
C VAL A 81 8.24 -20.39 -33.10
N GLY A 82 9.56 -20.46 -32.95
CA GLY A 82 10.49 -19.68 -33.77
C GLY A 82 10.60 -18.19 -33.39
N GLY A 83 9.97 -17.78 -32.30
CA GLY A 83 10.11 -16.43 -31.75
C GLY A 83 11.48 -16.17 -31.13
N THR A 84 11.65 -14.98 -30.57
CA THR A 84 12.89 -14.55 -29.90
C THR A 84 13.26 -15.50 -28.76
N SER A 85 14.50 -15.92 -28.70
CA SER A 85 14.95 -16.89 -27.71
C SER A 85 14.90 -16.31 -26.30
N LEU A 86 14.06 -16.86 -25.41
CA LEU A 86 14.05 -16.54 -23.98
C LEU A 86 14.57 -17.72 -23.17
N THR A 87 15.78 -17.56 -22.60
CA THR A 87 16.43 -18.59 -21.79
C THR A 87 16.21 -18.34 -20.30
N LEU A 88 15.64 -19.32 -19.61
CA LEU A 88 15.37 -19.30 -18.16
C LEU A 88 16.29 -20.27 -17.45
N LYS A 89 17.01 -19.80 -16.41
CA LYS A 89 17.87 -20.66 -15.59
C LYS A 89 17.98 -20.18 -14.16
N ILE A 90 18.21 -21.12 -13.23
CA ILE A 90 18.63 -20.86 -11.87
C ILE A 90 20.15 -21.05 -11.78
N ASN A 91 20.81 -20.15 -11.09
CA ASN A 91 22.24 -20.24 -10.78
C ASN A 91 22.47 -19.93 -9.28
N THR A 92 22.72 -20.94 -8.48
CA THR A 92 22.92 -20.81 -7.02
C THR A 92 24.33 -20.39 -6.62
N SER A 93 25.22 -20.13 -7.59
CA SER A 93 26.59 -19.69 -7.33
C SER A 93 26.62 -18.24 -6.82
N LYS A 94 26.92 -18.06 -5.55
CA LYS A 94 27.10 -16.73 -4.95
C LYS A 94 28.13 -15.91 -5.69
N SER A 95 29.26 -16.53 -6.09
CA SER A 95 30.33 -15.83 -6.82
C SER A 95 29.91 -15.33 -8.21
N TYR A 96 28.92 -15.99 -8.85
CA TYR A 96 28.35 -15.50 -10.11
C TYR A 96 27.67 -14.15 -9.93
N PHE A 97 26.86 -14.00 -8.87
CA PHE A 97 26.11 -12.79 -8.60
C PHE A 97 27.01 -11.67 -8.06
N THR A 98 27.88 -11.95 -7.07
CA THR A 98 28.80 -10.94 -6.51
C THR A 98 29.75 -10.32 -7.55
N LYS A 99 30.21 -11.09 -8.55
CA LYS A 99 31.03 -10.56 -9.65
C LYS A 99 30.28 -9.53 -10.52
N GLN A 100 28.96 -9.49 -10.43
CA GLN A 100 28.08 -8.57 -11.19
C GLN A 100 27.49 -7.48 -10.29
N ASN A 101 27.98 -7.37 -9.05
CA ASN A 101 27.46 -6.46 -8.02
C ASN A 101 25.99 -6.71 -7.67
N ILE A 102 25.57 -8.00 -7.70
CA ILE A 102 24.26 -8.44 -7.24
C ILE A 102 24.45 -9.16 -5.90
N GLU A 103 23.70 -8.78 -4.88
CA GLU A 103 23.70 -9.53 -3.63
C GLU A 103 23.04 -10.91 -3.83
N PRO A 104 23.71 -12.03 -3.46
CA PRO A 104 23.19 -13.38 -3.71
C PRO A 104 22.15 -13.79 -2.67
N VAL A 105 21.00 -13.16 -2.71
CA VAL A 105 19.82 -13.40 -1.85
C VAL A 105 18.67 -13.99 -2.65
N SER A 106 17.66 -14.52 -1.96
CA SER A 106 16.43 -14.96 -2.61
C SER A 106 15.79 -13.82 -3.41
N GLY A 107 15.41 -14.10 -4.66
CA GLY A 107 14.87 -13.08 -5.56
C GLY A 107 15.90 -12.32 -6.38
N ALA A 108 17.20 -12.51 -6.17
CA ALA A 108 18.25 -11.89 -6.98
C ALA A 108 18.23 -12.40 -8.43
N TYR A 109 18.42 -11.51 -9.41
CA TYR A 109 18.41 -11.88 -10.82
C TYR A 109 19.31 -11.01 -11.69
N ARG A 110 19.64 -11.55 -12.86
CA ARG A 110 20.19 -10.83 -14.00
C ARG A 110 19.30 -11.07 -15.22
N LEU A 111 18.76 -9.98 -15.77
CA LEU A 111 18.10 -9.95 -17.08
C LEU A 111 19.08 -9.36 -18.10
N GLU A 112 19.22 -10.01 -19.24
CA GLU A 112 20.04 -9.55 -20.35
C GLU A 112 19.26 -9.67 -21.65
N ILE A 113 19.08 -8.55 -22.32
CA ILE A 113 18.45 -8.44 -23.64
C ILE A 113 19.56 -8.03 -24.61
N ALA A 114 19.94 -8.92 -25.54
CA ALA A 114 21.03 -8.67 -26.47
C ALA A 114 20.85 -9.43 -27.78
N GLY A 115 21.13 -8.79 -28.91
CA GLY A 115 21.00 -9.38 -30.23
C GLY A 115 19.57 -9.92 -30.48
N ASN A 116 19.46 -11.24 -30.67
CA ASN A 116 18.19 -11.93 -30.91
C ASN A 116 17.78 -12.84 -29.72
N SER A 117 18.22 -12.52 -28.50
CA SER A 117 17.97 -13.37 -27.34
C SER A 117 17.78 -12.57 -26.06
N VAL A 118 16.97 -13.12 -25.18
CA VAL A 118 16.75 -12.67 -23.82
C VAL A 118 17.18 -13.77 -22.86
N ASN A 119 17.93 -13.43 -21.82
CA ASN A 119 18.37 -14.36 -20.80
C ASN A 119 17.95 -13.87 -19.42
N VAL A 120 17.23 -14.71 -18.67
CA VAL A 120 16.90 -14.46 -17.26
C VAL A 120 17.61 -15.51 -16.40
N THR A 121 18.52 -15.04 -15.56
CA THR A 121 19.23 -15.87 -14.59
C THR A 121 18.85 -15.45 -13.19
N GLY A 122 18.10 -16.27 -12.46
CA GLY A 122 17.75 -16.05 -11.05
C GLY A 122 18.68 -16.81 -10.11
N PHE A 123 18.89 -16.26 -8.91
CA PHE A 123 19.54 -17.00 -7.81
C PHE A 123 18.70 -18.22 -7.38
N ASP A 124 17.39 -18.05 -7.46
CA ASP A 124 16.36 -19.06 -7.20
C ASP A 124 15.16 -18.88 -8.15
N LYS A 125 14.07 -19.61 -7.88
CA LYS A 125 12.82 -19.50 -8.63
C LYS A 125 12.22 -18.08 -8.57
N ALA A 126 12.29 -17.41 -7.41
CA ALA A 126 11.79 -16.05 -7.23
C ALA A 126 12.59 -15.06 -8.08
N GLY A 127 13.92 -15.19 -8.13
CA GLY A 127 14.76 -14.35 -9.00
C GLY A 127 14.42 -14.48 -10.47
N VAL A 128 14.14 -15.71 -10.96
CA VAL A 128 13.67 -15.89 -12.35
C VAL A 128 12.33 -15.18 -12.57
N PHE A 129 11.38 -15.34 -11.65
CA PHE A 129 10.07 -14.69 -11.75
C PHE A 129 10.19 -13.16 -11.78
N TYR A 130 10.98 -12.57 -10.88
CA TYR A 130 11.18 -11.12 -10.81
C TYR A 130 11.90 -10.57 -12.05
N GLY A 131 12.84 -11.32 -12.60
CA GLY A 131 13.45 -10.97 -13.89
C GLY A 131 12.44 -11.00 -15.04
N LEU A 132 11.48 -11.95 -15.02
CA LEU A 132 10.38 -12.01 -15.98
C LEU A 132 9.37 -10.87 -15.79
N GLN A 133 9.09 -10.44 -14.56
CA GLN A 133 8.24 -9.25 -14.33
C GLN A 133 8.91 -7.97 -14.84
N THR A 134 10.23 -7.84 -14.67
CA THR A 134 10.98 -6.75 -15.29
C THR A 134 10.88 -6.81 -16.83
N LEU A 135 11.04 -7.98 -17.43
CA LEU A 135 10.88 -8.16 -18.88
C LEU A 135 9.45 -7.80 -19.34
N ARG A 136 8.40 -8.17 -18.56
CA ARG A 136 7.02 -7.79 -18.82
C ARG A 136 6.86 -6.27 -18.90
N GLN A 137 7.40 -5.55 -17.91
CA GLN A 137 7.33 -4.08 -17.86
C GLN A 137 8.07 -3.44 -19.06
N VAL A 138 9.24 -3.95 -19.42
CA VAL A 138 9.99 -3.49 -20.62
C VAL A 138 9.19 -3.67 -21.89
N ILE A 139 8.44 -4.78 -22.04
CA ILE A 139 7.59 -5.05 -23.20
C ILE A 139 6.39 -4.09 -23.25
N GLU A 140 5.73 -3.90 -22.12
CA GLU A 140 4.53 -3.07 -22.02
C GLU A 140 4.86 -1.60 -22.25
N ASP A 141 5.95 -1.09 -21.70
CA ASP A 141 6.41 0.29 -21.88
C ASP A 141 6.88 0.55 -23.33
N GLY A 142 7.55 -0.45 -23.95
CA GLY A 142 7.91 -0.43 -25.37
C GLY A 142 6.73 -0.67 -26.34
N LYS A 143 5.48 -0.76 -25.83
CA LYS A 143 4.25 -1.01 -26.63
C LYS A 143 4.35 -2.24 -27.53
N GLY A 144 5.05 -3.28 -27.08
CA GLY A 144 5.17 -4.56 -27.79
C GLY A 144 6.03 -4.51 -29.06
N THR A 145 6.83 -3.47 -29.27
CA THR A 145 7.80 -3.35 -30.37
C THR A 145 9.13 -4.05 -30.04
N ASP A 146 10.15 -3.79 -30.82
CA ASP A 146 11.49 -4.29 -30.54
C ASP A 146 11.97 -3.85 -29.15
N LEU A 147 12.59 -4.79 -28.43
CA LEU A 147 13.09 -4.54 -27.08
C LEU A 147 14.41 -3.77 -27.14
N PRO A 148 14.68 -2.85 -26.19
CA PRO A 148 16.00 -2.23 -26.07
C PRO A 148 17.05 -3.28 -25.69
N VAL A 149 18.26 -3.15 -26.21
CA VAL A 149 19.40 -3.93 -25.71
C VAL A 149 19.78 -3.38 -24.34
N MET A 150 19.64 -4.22 -23.31
CA MET A 150 19.87 -3.79 -21.93
C MET A 150 20.28 -4.93 -21.01
N THR A 151 20.88 -4.57 -19.88
CA THR A 151 21.15 -5.49 -18.77
C THR A 151 20.61 -4.90 -17.48
N VAL A 152 19.84 -5.69 -16.74
CA VAL A 152 19.38 -5.39 -15.38
C VAL A 152 20.04 -6.38 -14.43
N CYS A 153 20.74 -5.83 -13.40
CA CYS A 153 21.36 -6.58 -12.31
C CYS A 153 20.69 -6.15 -11.01
N ASP A 154 19.98 -7.07 -10.35
CA ASP A 154 19.02 -6.63 -9.33
C ASP A 154 18.76 -7.69 -8.25
N ASN A 155 18.34 -7.22 -7.05
CA ASN A 155 17.98 -8.04 -5.91
C ASN A 155 17.11 -7.25 -4.93
N PRO A 156 16.22 -7.88 -4.15
CA PRO A 156 15.50 -7.18 -3.09
C PRO A 156 16.42 -6.88 -1.90
N THR A 157 16.25 -5.71 -1.27
CA THR A 157 16.94 -5.35 -0.03
C THR A 157 16.23 -5.92 1.19
N LEU A 158 14.89 -5.77 1.26
CA LEU A 158 14.11 -6.34 2.36
C LEU A 158 13.53 -7.70 1.96
N PRO A 159 13.65 -8.72 2.84
CA PRO A 159 13.20 -10.08 2.50
C PRO A 159 11.68 -10.21 2.40
N LEU A 160 10.90 -9.56 3.28
CA LEU A 160 9.43 -9.60 3.25
C LEU A 160 8.88 -8.23 2.82
N ARG A 161 8.02 -8.24 1.81
CA ARG A 161 7.50 -7.05 1.14
C ARG A 161 6.04 -7.30 0.78
N GLY A 162 5.13 -6.47 1.27
CA GLY A 162 3.74 -6.82 0.97
C GLY A 162 2.66 -5.94 1.57
N VAL A 163 1.51 -6.56 1.71
CA VAL A 163 0.27 -5.95 2.16
C VAL A 163 -0.31 -6.72 3.33
N ILE A 164 -0.84 -6.01 4.32
CA ILE A 164 -1.68 -6.55 5.37
C ILE A 164 -3.10 -6.00 5.23
N GLU A 165 -4.09 -6.85 4.91
CA GLU A 165 -5.51 -6.50 4.96
C GLU A 165 -5.95 -6.51 6.42
N GLY A 166 -5.67 -5.39 7.13
CA GLY A 166 -5.84 -5.30 8.58
C GLY A 166 -6.62 -4.07 9.05
N PHE A 167 -7.24 -3.33 8.13
CA PHE A 167 -8.09 -2.17 8.39
C PHE A 167 -9.45 -2.58 9.00
N TYR A 168 -10.10 -1.62 9.67
CA TYR A 168 -11.50 -1.73 10.09
C TYR A 168 -12.41 -1.24 8.97
N GLY A 169 -13.57 -1.90 8.80
CA GLY A 169 -14.53 -1.62 7.75
C GLY A 169 -14.81 -2.83 6.85
N PRO A 170 -15.63 -2.67 5.81
CA PRO A 170 -15.97 -3.77 4.91
C PRO A 170 -14.71 -4.40 4.30
N PRO A 171 -14.56 -5.73 4.36
CA PRO A 171 -13.48 -6.42 3.68
C PRO A 171 -13.51 -6.17 2.17
N TRP A 172 -12.35 -6.20 1.53
CA TRP A 172 -12.29 -6.06 0.07
C TRP A 172 -13.16 -7.09 -0.66
N PRO A 173 -13.82 -6.70 -1.75
CA PRO A 173 -14.44 -7.64 -2.67
C PRO A 173 -13.41 -8.66 -3.18
N HIS A 174 -13.88 -9.87 -3.47
CA HIS A 174 -12.99 -10.97 -3.87
C HIS A 174 -12.20 -10.65 -5.15
N GLU A 175 -12.85 -10.00 -6.13
CA GLU A 175 -12.22 -9.54 -7.38
C GLU A 175 -11.10 -8.52 -7.13
N VAL A 176 -11.27 -7.61 -6.18
CA VAL A 176 -10.23 -6.63 -5.79
C VAL A 176 -9.02 -7.33 -5.20
N ARG A 177 -9.24 -8.36 -4.35
CA ARG A 177 -8.13 -9.15 -3.81
C ARG A 177 -7.35 -9.89 -4.89
N LEU A 178 -8.04 -10.50 -5.86
CA LEU A 178 -7.39 -11.20 -6.98
C LEU A 178 -6.56 -10.25 -7.84
N ASP A 179 -7.09 -9.09 -8.16
CA ASP A 179 -6.39 -8.07 -8.94
C ASP A 179 -5.20 -7.49 -8.17
N LEU A 180 -5.36 -7.25 -6.86
CA LEU A 180 -4.26 -6.81 -6.01
C LEU A 180 -3.13 -7.85 -5.92
N ILE A 181 -3.45 -9.15 -5.88
CA ILE A 181 -2.43 -10.22 -5.86
C ILE A 181 -1.62 -10.22 -7.16
N ASP A 182 -2.24 -10.03 -8.34
CA ASP A 182 -1.52 -9.88 -9.61
C ASP A 182 -0.64 -8.64 -9.59
N PHE A 183 -1.17 -7.51 -9.12
CA PHE A 183 -0.43 -6.25 -8.95
C PHE A 183 0.78 -6.42 -8.01
N MET A 184 0.63 -7.15 -6.91
CA MET A 184 1.74 -7.48 -6.00
C MET A 184 2.83 -8.30 -6.69
N GLY A 185 2.46 -9.33 -7.44
CA GLY A 185 3.39 -10.17 -8.19
C GLY A 185 4.16 -9.35 -9.24
N ARG A 186 3.45 -8.50 -10.00
CA ARG A 186 4.01 -7.58 -11.00
C ARG A 186 5.05 -6.63 -10.36
N ASN A 187 4.77 -6.12 -9.16
CA ASN A 187 5.62 -5.21 -8.41
C ASN A 187 6.57 -5.92 -7.42
N LYS A 188 6.83 -7.21 -7.62
CA LYS A 188 7.81 -8.02 -6.89
C LYS A 188 7.60 -8.05 -5.36
N MET A 189 6.37 -7.84 -4.89
CA MET A 189 5.98 -8.11 -3.52
C MET A 189 5.81 -9.62 -3.31
N ASN A 190 5.94 -10.10 -2.06
CA ASN A 190 5.99 -11.52 -1.79
C ASN A 190 5.21 -11.98 -0.56
N LEU A 191 4.46 -11.10 0.10
CA LEU A 191 3.67 -11.48 1.28
C LEU A 191 2.34 -10.73 1.33
N TYR A 192 1.23 -11.47 1.32
CA TYR A 192 -0.11 -10.95 1.59
C TYR A 192 -0.64 -11.55 2.89
N VAL A 193 -0.88 -10.70 3.90
CA VAL A 193 -1.46 -11.13 5.17
C VAL A 193 -2.96 -10.85 5.16
N TYR A 194 -3.75 -11.91 5.17
CA TYR A 194 -5.21 -11.87 5.21
C TYR A 194 -5.68 -11.84 6.67
N GLY A 195 -6.14 -10.69 7.11
CA GLY A 195 -6.63 -10.47 8.49
C GLY A 195 -7.70 -9.39 8.59
N PRO A 196 -8.75 -9.39 7.70
CA PRO A 196 -9.78 -8.36 7.69
C PRO A 196 -10.55 -8.34 9.00
N LYS A 197 -10.63 -7.17 9.63
CA LYS A 197 -11.22 -7.00 10.97
C LYS A 197 -12.70 -7.35 11.04
N ASP A 198 -13.42 -7.28 9.93
CA ASP A 198 -14.85 -7.60 9.83
C ASP A 198 -15.13 -9.03 9.33
N ASP A 199 -14.10 -9.87 9.17
CA ASP A 199 -14.27 -11.31 8.96
C ASP A 199 -14.58 -11.99 10.31
N PRO A 200 -15.81 -12.51 10.52
CA PRO A 200 -16.18 -13.11 11.80
C PRO A 200 -15.43 -14.41 12.12
N TYR A 201 -14.95 -15.12 11.09
CA TYR A 201 -14.24 -16.41 11.24
C TYR A 201 -12.74 -16.25 11.51
N HIS A 202 -12.23 -15.05 11.35
CA HIS A 202 -10.87 -14.66 11.68
C HIS A 202 -10.74 -14.22 13.14
N ARG A 203 -11.81 -13.68 13.77
CA ARG A 203 -11.78 -13.08 15.10
C ARG A 203 -13.01 -13.44 15.95
N THR A 204 -13.07 -12.87 17.17
CA THR A 204 -14.24 -12.95 18.07
C THR A 204 -15.49 -12.39 17.38
N PRO A 205 -16.67 -13.08 17.48
CA PRO A 205 -16.89 -14.26 18.35
C PRO A 205 -16.63 -15.61 17.67
N SER A 206 -16.51 -15.68 16.35
CA SER A 206 -16.61 -16.94 15.58
C SER A 206 -15.27 -17.53 15.14
N TRP A 207 -14.13 -17.10 15.69
CA TRP A 207 -12.81 -17.63 15.33
C TRP A 207 -12.67 -19.15 15.60
N ARG A 208 -13.48 -19.70 16.50
CA ARG A 208 -13.54 -21.15 16.81
C ARG A 208 -14.29 -21.94 15.76
N GLU A 209 -15.14 -21.29 14.96
CA GLU A 209 -16.00 -21.95 13.96
C GLU A 209 -15.24 -22.15 12.64
N PRO A 210 -15.51 -23.23 11.90
CA PRO A 210 -14.97 -23.39 10.55
C PRO A 210 -15.56 -22.35 9.60
N TYR A 211 -14.82 -22.01 8.54
CA TYR A 211 -15.39 -21.23 7.45
C TYR A 211 -16.51 -22.01 6.74
N PRO A 212 -17.61 -21.34 6.32
CA PRO A 212 -18.54 -21.92 5.39
C PRO A 212 -17.84 -22.36 4.09
N SER A 213 -18.35 -23.39 3.43
CA SER A 213 -17.70 -23.98 2.25
C SER A 213 -17.48 -22.98 1.12
N GLU A 214 -18.37 -22.04 0.92
CA GLU A 214 -18.23 -20.99 -0.09
C GLU A 214 -17.08 -20.03 0.24
N GLU A 215 -16.96 -19.57 1.48
CA GLU A 215 -15.88 -18.69 1.92
C GLU A 215 -14.52 -19.44 1.93
N ALA A 216 -14.52 -20.69 2.33
CA ALA A 216 -13.33 -21.55 2.24
C ALA A 216 -12.85 -21.71 0.78
N ALA A 217 -13.76 -21.86 -0.17
CA ALA A 217 -13.44 -21.93 -1.60
C ALA A 217 -12.80 -20.63 -2.11
N LYS A 218 -13.32 -19.46 -1.71
CA LYS A 218 -12.73 -18.15 -2.03
C LYS A 218 -11.32 -18.02 -1.46
N ILE A 219 -11.09 -18.45 -0.21
CA ILE A 219 -9.74 -18.47 0.38
C ILE A 219 -8.80 -19.36 -0.43
N ALA A 220 -9.24 -20.56 -0.83
CA ALA A 220 -8.43 -21.46 -1.64
C ALA A 220 -8.06 -20.85 -3.01
N GLU A 221 -8.96 -20.09 -3.61
CA GLU A 221 -8.70 -19.35 -4.85
C GLU A 221 -7.64 -18.25 -4.64
N LEU A 222 -7.73 -17.47 -3.56
CA LEU A 222 -6.71 -16.48 -3.20
C LEU A 222 -5.34 -17.12 -2.97
N VAL A 223 -5.29 -18.24 -2.24
CA VAL A 223 -4.05 -19.02 -2.03
C VAL A 223 -3.45 -19.44 -3.36
N LYS A 224 -4.28 -19.92 -4.29
CA LYS A 224 -3.83 -20.30 -5.64
C LYS A 224 -3.30 -19.08 -6.40
N ALA A 225 -4.02 -17.97 -6.43
CA ALA A 225 -3.59 -16.75 -7.10
C ALA A 225 -2.25 -16.22 -6.53
N CYS A 226 -2.09 -16.24 -5.21
CA CYS A 226 -0.83 -15.90 -4.56
C CYS A 226 0.31 -16.82 -5.01
N LYS A 227 0.09 -18.14 -5.04
CA LYS A 227 1.09 -19.11 -5.50
C LYS A 227 1.51 -18.88 -6.96
N ASP A 228 0.57 -18.54 -7.83
CA ASP A 228 0.81 -18.28 -9.25
C ASP A 228 1.64 -17.00 -9.44
N ASN A 229 1.49 -16.03 -8.55
CA ASN A 229 2.21 -14.76 -8.52
C ASN A 229 3.46 -14.74 -7.59
N LEU A 230 3.88 -15.87 -7.06
CA LEU A 230 4.96 -16.00 -6.07
C LEU A 230 4.81 -15.06 -4.86
N VAL A 231 3.59 -14.80 -4.46
CA VAL A 231 3.20 -14.14 -3.22
C VAL A 231 2.86 -15.21 -2.18
N GLU A 232 3.39 -15.10 -0.99
CA GLU A 232 3.02 -15.96 0.13
C GLU A 232 1.70 -15.49 0.73
N PHE A 233 0.70 -16.37 0.83
CA PHE A 233 -0.57 -16.07 1.49
C PHE A 233 -0.46 -16.45 2.97
N ALA A 234 -0.47 -15.46 3.86
CA ALA A 234 -0.50 -15.67 5.30
C ALA A 234 -1.92 -15.43 5.84
N TRP A 235 -2.53 -16.48 6.36
CA TRP A 235 -3.84 -16.37 7.00
C TRP A 235 -3.67 -15.99 8.47
N ALA A 236 -4.42 -14.95 8.92
CA ALA A 236 -4.36 -14.47 10.29
C ALA A 236 -5.56 -14.95 11.12
N ILE A 237 -5.34 -15.11 12.44
CA ILE A 237 -6.40 -15.30 13.44
C ILE A 237 -6.23 -14.29 14.59
N HIS A 238 -7.33 -13.77 15.12
CA HIS A 238 -7.37 -12.82 16.22
C HIS A 238 -8.21 -13.35 17.39
N PRO A 239 -7.70 -14.30 18.20
CA PRO A 239 -8.44 -14.97 19.24
C PRO A 239 -8.50 -14.15 20.55
N GLY A 240 -7.69 -13.09 20.68
CA GLY A 240 -7.36 -12.45 21.94
C GLY A 240 -8.52 -11.79 22.69
N GLY A 241 -9.64 -11.50 22.02
CA GLY A 241 -10.79 -10.87 22.66
C GLY A 241 -11.51 -11.74 23.70
N ASP A 242 -11.46 -13.07 23.53
CA ASP A 242 -12.18 -14.03 24.37
C ASP A 242 -11.46 -15.37 24.57
N ILE A 243 -10.15 -15.42 24.34
CA ILE A 243 -9.33 -16.63 24.56
C ILE A 243 -9.31 -17.03 26.03
N ARG A 244 -9.51 -18.32 26.30
CA ARG A 244 -9.59 -18.88 27.65
C ARG A 244 -8.29 -19.52 28.12
N TRP A 245 -7.31 -19.70 27.24
CA TRP A 245 -6.03 -20.38 27.49
C TRP A 245 -6.18 -21.84 27.97
N ASP A 246 -7.31 -22.49 27.65
CA ASP A 246 -7.60 -23.86 27.98
C ASP A 246 -7.31 -24.84 26.82
N ALA A 247 -7.42 -26.14 27.10
CA ALA A 247 -7.19 -27.18 26.10
C ALA A 247 -8.22 -27.17 24.97
N GLU A 248 -9.44 -26.68 25.22
CA GLU A 248 -10.49 -26.59 24.22
C GLU A 248 -10.16 -25.51 23.19
N ASP A 249 -9.79 -24.31 23.62
CA ASP A 249 -9.38 -23.22 22.72
C ASP A 249 -8.10 -23.57 21.97
N TYR A 250 -7.16 -24.23 22.62
CA TYR A 250 -5.96 -24.75 21.94
C TYR A 250 -6.31 -25.74 20.83
N SER A 251 -7.22 -26.70 21.11
CA SER A 251 -7.70 -27.64 20.09
C SER A 251 -8.42 -26.95 18.94
N ASN A 252 -9.23 -25.90 19.23
CA ASN A 252 -9.95 -25.16 18.21
C ASN A 252 -9.00 -24.42 17.26
N ILE A 253 -7.92 -23.82 17.77
CA ILE A 253 -6.91 -23.16 16.92
C ILE A 253 -6.17 -24.18 16.05
N LEU A 254 -5.76 -25.32 16.59
CA LEU A 254 -5.12 -26.36 15.80
C LEU A 254 -6.03 -26.85 14.66
N LYS A 255 -7.30 -27.14 14.96
CA LYS A 255 -8.29 -27.52 13.92
C LYS A 255 -8.45 -26.44 12.86
N LYS A 256 -8.47 -25.16 13.27
CA LYS A 256 -8.59 -24.03 12.33
C LYS A 256 -7.36 -23.96 11.42
N PHE A 257 -6.16 -24.11 11.97
CA PHE A 257 -4.93 -24.10 11.19
C PHE A 257 -4.82 -25.30 10.25
N ASP A 258 -5.23 -26.49 10.71
CA ASP A 258 -5.30 -27.67 9.85
C ASP A 258 -6.28 -27.46 8.68
N ALA A 259 -7.43 -26.85 8.93
CA ALA A 259 -8.39 -26.53 7.88
C ALA A 259 -7.81 -25.53 6.86
N MET A 260 -7.14 -24.48 7.31
CA MET A 260 -6.48 -23.51 6.42
C MET A 260 -5.31 -24.16 5.66
N TYR A 261 -4.53 -24.99 6.32
CA TYR A 261 -3.46 -25.76 5.67
C TYR A 261 -3.99 -26.66 4.55
N ALA A 262 -5.14 -27.29 4.75
CA ALA A 262 -5.81 -28.09 3.73
C ALA A 262 -6.25 -27.27 2.51
N LEU A 263 -6.56 -25.98 2.68
CA LEU A 263 -6.83 -25.03 1.59
C LEU A 263 -5.56 -24.55 0.87
N GLY A 264 -4.37 -24.95 1.35
CA GLY A 264 -3.09 -24.61 0.75
C GLY A 264 -2.31 -23.51 1.47
N VAL A 265 -2.82 -22.95 2.56
CA VAL A 265 -2.11 -21.96 3.39
C VAL A 265 -0.84 -22.57 3.99
N ARG A 266 0.27 -21.83 3.95
CA ARG A 266 1.57 -22.25 4.50
C ARG A 266 2.16 -21.23 5.47
N SER A 267 1.56 -20.06 5.60
CA SER A 267 1.96 -19.01 6.54
C SER A 267 0.79 -18.60 7.41
N PHE A 268 1.06 -18.40 8.70
CA PHE A 268 0.04 -18.11 9.69
C PHE A 268 0.41 -16.91 10.54
N ALA A 269 -0.56 -16.05 10.80
CA ALA A 269 -0.42 -14.93 11.68
C ALA A 269 -1.37 -15.05 12.87
N ILE A 270 -0.93 -14.65 14.06
CA ILE A 270 -1.74 -14.60 15.27
C ILE A 270 -1.72 -13.18 15.79
N PHE A 271 -2.91 -12.59 15.93
CA PHE A 271 -3.09 -11.21 16.32
C PHE A 271 -3.62 -11.08 17.73
N PHE A 272 -2.95 -10.24 18.52
CA PHE A 272 -3.34 -9.83 19.86
C PHE A 272 -3.36 -8.29 19.99
N ASP A 273 -3.47 -7.59 18.87
CA ASP A 273 -3.62 -6.14 18.83
C ASP A 273 -4.99 -5.72 19.39
N ASP A 274 -5.05 -4.52 19.99
CA ASP A 274 -6.25 -3.84 20.48
C ASP A 274 -7.10 -4.63 21.51
N ILE A 275 -6.48 -5.55 22.26
CA ILE A 275 -7.13 -6.32 23.32
C ILE A 275 -6.70 -5.86 24.73
N LYS A 276 -7.44 -6.31 25.72
CA LYS A 276 -7.19 -6.07 27.14
C LYS A 276 -7.44 -7.33 27.97
N GLY A 277 -7.05 -7.28 29.24
CA GLY A 277 -7.29 -8.36 30.19
C GLY A 277 -6.39 -9.57 29.95
N ASP A 278 -6.90 -10.76 30.26
CA ASP A 278 -6.13 -12.01 30.28
C ASP A 278 -5.58 -12.43 28.90
N GLY A 279 -6.27 -12.06 27.81
CA GLY A 279 -5.80 -12.28 26.45
C GLY A 279 -4.51 -11.50 26.11
N ALA A 280 -4.24 -10.40 26.81
CA ALA A 280 -3.06 -9.56 26.63
C ALA A 280 -1.83 -10.01 27.43
N ASP A 281 -1.91 -11.11 28.20
CA ASP A 281 -0.79 -11.64 28.97
C ASP A 281 0.31 -12.21 28.08
N ALA A 282 1.44 -11.51 28.00
CA ALA A 282 2.56 -11.87 27.13
C ALA A 282 3.24 -13.19 27.50
N HIS A 283 3.21 -13.60 28.78
CA HIS A 283 3.76 -14.89 29.20
C HIS A 283 2.90 -16.04 28.68
N LYS A 284 1.57 -15.95 28.84
CA LYS A 284 0.63 -16.91 28.29
C LYS A 284 0.72 -16.99 26.76
N GLN A 285 0.79 -15.83 26.09
CA GLN A 285 0.97 -15.76 24.65
C GLN A 285 2.26 -16.46 24.21
N ALA A 286 3.40 -16.17 24.86
CA ALA A 286 4.70 -16.74 24.47
C ALA A 286 4.75 -18.27 24.68
N GLU A 287 4.24 -18.77 25.81
CA GLU A 287 4.17 -20.20 26.11
C GLU A 287 3.27 -20.93 25.11
N TRP A 288 2.09 -20.39 24.88
CA TRP A 288 1.09 -20.96 24.00
C TRP A 288 1.54 -20.97 22.52
N LEU A 289 2.11 -19.88 22.03
CA LEU A 289 2.65 -19.78 20.67
C LEU A 289 3.85 -20.69 20.46
N THR A 290 4.72 -20.84 21.44
CA THR A 290 5.86 -21.77 21.37
C THR A 290 5.37 -23.23 21.26
N THR A 291 4.34 -23.60 22.02
CA THR A 291 3.70 -24.92 21.93
C THR A 291 3.02 -25.11 20.59
N LEU A 292 2.26 -24.11 20.13
CA LEU A 292 1.59 -24.12 18.83
C LEU A 292 2.57 -24.33 17.68
N LYS A 293 3.69 -23.62 17.66
CA LYS A 293 4.74 -23.81 16.64
C LYS A 293 5.25 -25.26 16.64
N LYS A 294 5.53 -25.81 17.81
CA LYS A 294 6.02 -27.20 17.92
C LYS A 294 5.03 -28.20 17.32
N ASP A 295 3.74 -28.05 17.63
CA ASP A 295 2.71 -28.97 17.16
C ASP A 295 2.43 -28.80 15.66
N LEU A 296 2.37 -27.57 15.16
CA LEU A 296 2.23 -27.28 13.73
C LEU A 296 3.39 -27.85 12.91
N PHE A 297 4.63 -27.67 13.34
CA PHE A 297 5.80 -28.19 12.61
C PHE A 297 5.95 -29.71 12.74
N LYS A 298 5.33 -30.32 13.75
CA LYS A 298 5.22 -31.78 13.84
C LYS A 298 4.23 -32.33 12.82
N ALA A 299 3.07 -31.66 12.68
CA ALA A 299 2.02 -32.04 11.75
C ALA A 299 2.36 -31.70 10.29
N HIS A 300 2.92 -30.52 10.06
CA HIS A 300 3.16 -29.92 8.74
C HIS A 300 4.62 -29.46 8.60
N LYS A 301 5.35 -30.01 7.62
CA LYS A 301 6.80 -29.78 7.46
C LYS A 301 7.14 -28.58 6.57
N ASP A 302 6.18 -28.04 5.86
CA ASP A 302 6.33 -26.99 4.86
C ASP A 302 5.65 -25.66 5.28
N ILE A 303 5.51 -25.43 6.58
CA ILE A 303 5.13 -24.12 7.12
C ILE A 303 6.25 -23.11 6.81
N ALA A 304 5.89 -22.01 6.14
CA ALA A 304 6.84 -21.01 5.69
C ALA A 304 7.07 -19.92 6.73
N HIS A 305 6.01 -19.25 7.19
CA HIS A 305 6.11 -18.16 8.16
C HIS A 305 5.12 -18.29 9.31
N LEU A 306 5.58 -17.88 10.51
CA LEU A 306 4.74 -17.62 11.67
C LEU A 306 4.91 -16.15 12.06
N ILE A 307 3.81 -15.42 12.21
CA ILE A 307 3.79 -13.99 12.46
C ILE A 307 2.96 -13.71 13.72
N LEU A 308 3.48 -12.86 14.60
CA LEU A 308 2.79 -12.37 15.78
C LEU A 308 2.53 -10.87 15.66
N CYS A 309 1.30 -10.43 15.82
CA CYS A 309 1.01 -9.04 16.18
C CYS A 309 0.79 -8.95 17.68
N PRO A 310 1.69 -8.36 18.46
CA PRO A 310 1.56 -8.26 19.90
C PRO A 310 0.57 -7.18 20.30
N THR A 311 0.05 -7.22 21.54
CA THR A 311 -0.76 -6.13 22.12
C THR A 311 0.06 -4.83 22.22
N GLU A 312 1.36 -4.93 22.53
CA GLU A 312 2.31 -3.82 22.58
C GLU A 312 3.00 -3.61 21.21
N TYR A 313 2.22 -3.36 20.15
CA TYR A 313 2.73 -3.25 18.76
C TYR A 313 3.33 -1.89 18.40
N ALA A 314 3.26 -0.89 19.28
CA ALA A 314 3.84 0.44 19.12
C ALA A 314 4.55 0.89 20.40
N LYS A 315 5.58 1.76 20.28
CA LYS A 315 6.33 2.27 21.45
C LYS A 315 5.43 2.97 22.45
N ALA A 316 4.48 3.78 21.99
CA ALA A 316 3.49 4.46 22.84
C ALA A 316 2.56 3.50 23.60
N ARG A 317 2.47 2.24 23.17
CA ARG A 317 1.66 1.19 23.82
C ARG A 317 2.51 0.20 24.61
N SER A 318 3.84 0.24 24.47
CA SER A 318 4.75 -0.73 25.08
C SER A 318 5.25 -0.28 26.44
N LYS A 319 5.48 -1.26 27.33
CA LYS A 319 6.20 -1.05 28.57
C LYS A 319 7.71 -1.11 28.31
N PRO A 320 8.49 -0.14 28.79
CA PRO A 320 9.93 -0.05 28.47
C PRO A 320 10.81 -1.09 29.20
N GLY A 321 10.32 -1.68 30.28
CA GLY A 321 11.10 -2.55 31.18
C GLY A 321 11.19 -4.01 30.71
N GLU A 322 11.89 -4.81 31.52
CA GLU A 322 12.10 -6.24 31.31
C GLU A 322 10.83 -7.09 31.49
N ASP A 323 9.80 -6.50 32.08
CA ASP A 323 8.44 -7.03 32.29
C ASP A 323 7.47 -6.61 31.17
N GLY A 324 7.91 -5.80 30.20
CA GLY A 324 7.15 -5.46 29.01
C GLY A 324 7.00 -6.65 28.06
N ALA A 325 5.89 -6.69 27.31
CA ALA A 325 5.59 -7.81 26.41
C ALA A 325 6.70 -8.04 25.37
N LEU A 326 7.29 -6.99 24.82
CA LEU A 326 8.36 -7.10 23.85
C LEU A 326 9.60 -7.80 24.42
N ALA A 327 9.97 -7.48 25.68
CA ALA A 327 11.11 -8.13 26.34
C ALA A 327 10.81 -9.60 26.70
N ILE A 328 9.56 -9.90 27.11
CA ILE A 328 9.09 -11.25 27.37
C ILE A 328 9.19 -12.09 26.07
N PHE A 329 8.70 -11.58 24.93
CA PHE A 329 8.80 -12.26 23.64
C PHE A 329 10.26 -12.45 23.20
N GLY A 330 11.13 -11.45 23.45
CA GLY A 330 12.55 -11.59 23.16
C GLY A 330 13.26 -12.70 23.96
N LYS A 331 12.76 -13.04 25.13
CA LYS A 331 13.32 -14.09 26.00
C LYS A 331 12.67 -15.45 25.79
N SER A 332 11.35 -15.49 25.56
CA SER A 332 10.55 -16.70 25.72
C SER A 332 9.85 -17.18 24.43
N LEU A 333 9.64 -16.30 23.45
CA LEU A 333 8.99 -16.68 22.20
C LEU A 333 10.02 -17.31 21.25
N ASP A 334 9.65 -18.42 20.60
CA ASP A 334 10.48 -19.08 19.59
C ASP A 334 10.92 -18.06 18.50
N PRO A 335 12.22 -18.05 18.14
CA PRO A 335 12.78 -17.10 17.17
C PRO A 335 12.22 -17.24 15.75
N ALA A 336 11.52 -18.32 15.42
CA ALA A 336 10.84 -18.48 14.12
C ALA A 336 9.67 -17.51 13.91
N TYR A 337 9.12 -16.92 15.00
CA TYR A 337 8.07 -15.94 14.87
C TYR A 337 8.64 -14.59 14.42
N GLN A 338 8.09 -14.06 13.33
CA GLN A 338 8.17 -12.63 12.98
C GLN A 338 7.27 -11.83 13.92
N ILE A 339 7.68 -10.65 14.33
CA ILE A 339 6.89 -9.81 15.25
C ILE A 339 6.55 -8.50 14.55
N PHE A 340 5.25 -8.19 14.43
CA PHE A 340 4.80 -6.92 13.89
C PHE A 340 5.11 -5.75 14.81
N TRP A 341 5.43 -4.62 14.19
CA TRP A 341 5.70 -3.35 14.83
C TRP A 341 5.19 -2.20 13.98
N THR A 342 4.49 -1.22 14.57
CA THR A 342 3.97 -0.07 13.83
C THR A 342 4.80 1.20 14.01
N GLY A 343 5.83 1.16 14.85
CA GLY A 343 6.72 2.30 15.10
C GLY A 343 6.49 2.97 16.46
N ASP A 344 6.84 4.25 16.57
CA ASP A 344 6.71 5.00 17.84
C ASP A 344 5.24 5.20 18.21
N GLN A 345 4.36 5.31 17.23
CA GLN A 345 2.91 5.44 17.34
C GLN A 345 2.20 4.35 16.49
N VAL A 346 0.87 4.34 16.53
CA VAL A 346 0.05 3.47 15.66
C VAL A 346 0.32 3.81 14.18
N MET A 347 0.34 5.10 13.82
CA MET A 347 0.83 5.61 12.55
C MET A 347 2.18 6.27 12.79
N SER A 348 3.20 5.82 12.09
CA SER A 348 4.58 6.25 12.38
C SER A 348 5.47 6.19 11.14
N HIS A 349 6.59 6.88 11.23
CA HIS A 349 7.66 6.76 10.26
C HIS A 349 8.48 5.47 10.50
N VAL A 350 9.13 4.97 9.47
CA VAL A 350 10.00 3.80 9.52
C VAL A 350 11.44 4.28 9.70
N THR A 351 11.85 4.43 10.94
CA THR A 351 13.16 4.99 11.28
C THR A 351 14.04 3.98 11.99
N ARG A 352 15.34 4.11 11.85
CA ARG A 352 16.34 3.30 12.56
C ARG A 352 16.09 3.29 14.06
N SER A 353 15.79 4.45 14.65
CA SER A 353 15.60 4.59 16.10
C SER A 353 14.42 3.76 16.63
N THR A 354 13.29 3.72 15.93
CA THR A 354 12.15 2.88 16.33
C THR A 354 12.44 1.39 16.15
N LEU A 355 13.21 1.03 15.10
CA LEU A 355 13.64 -0.36 14.86
C LEU A 355 14.63 -0.85 15.90
N GLU A 356 15.58 -0.02 16.33
CA GLU A 356 16.50 -0.31 17.44
C GLU A 356 15.73 -0.49 18.77
N TYR A 357 14.70 0.33 19.01
CA TYR A 357 13.87 0.20 20.19
C TYR A 357 13.19 -1.17 20.28
N VAL A 358 12.53 -1.61 19.22
CA VAL A 358 11.84 -2.91 19.21
C VAL A 358 12.82 -4.07 19.12
N GLY A 359 13.84 -3.97 18.25
CA GLY A 359 14.82 -5.03 18.01
C GLY A 359 15.66 -5.37 19.24
N SER A 360 16.06 -4.36 20.06
CA SER A 360 16.77 -4.60 21.32
C SER A 360 15.94 -5.39 22.35
N ARG A 361 14.63 -5.27 22.32
CA ARG A 361 13.70 -5.96 23.23
C ARG A 361 13.31 -7.34 22.72
N THR A 362 12.90 -7.42 21.46
CA THR A 362 12.46 -8.68 20.83
C THR A 362 13.61 -9.59 20.40
N ARG A 363 14.86 -9.06 20.41
CA ARG A 363 16.11 -9.73 20.00
C ARG A 363 16.09 -10.25 18.56
N ARG A 364 15.32 -9.56 17.69
CA ARG A 364 15.21 -9.86 16.26
C ARG A 364 14.78 -8.62 15.47
N PRO A 365 15.09 -8.53 14.16
CA PRO A 365 14.52 -7.50 13.30
C PRO A 365 12.99 -7.58 13.31
N ALA A 366 12.32 -6.43 13.38
CA ALA A 366 10.86 -6.39 13.34
C ALA A 366 10.33 -6.61 11.91
N LEU A 367 9.12 -7.12 11.81
CA LEU A 367 8.30 -7.00 10.61
C LEU A 367 7.44 -5.74 10.77
N PHE A 368 7.62 -4.74 9.89
CA PHE A 368 6.93 -3.48 10.07
C PHE A 368 5.52 -3.55 9.48
N TRP A 369 4.52 -3.20 10.29
CA TRP A 369 3.13 -2.96 9.87
C TRP A 369 2.95 -1.45 9.72
N TRP A 370 2.99 -0.96 8.50
CA TRP A 370 2.92 0.47 8.23
C TRP A 370 1.49 0.92 7.96
N ASN A 371 0.93 1.73 8.86
CA ASN A 371 -0.44 2.22 8.81
C ASN A 371 -0.57 3.43 7.86
N PHE A 372 -0.40 3.19 6.58
CA PHE A 372 -0.68 4.08 5.46
C PHE A 372 -0.86 3.21 4.19
N PRO A 373 -1.86 3.47 3.32
CA PRO A 373 -2.81 4.58 3.35
C PRO A 373 -4.10 4.30 4.13
N VAL A 374 -4.12 3.39 5.11
CA VAL A 374 -5.32 3.11 5.90
C VAL A 374 -6.02 4.39 6.33
N SER A 375 -7.35 4.44 6.15
CA SER A 375 -8.17 5.64 6.44
C SER A 375 -9.38 5.36 7.35
N ASP A 376 -9.45 4.18 7.97
CA ASP A 376 -10.54 3.76 8.86
C ASP A 376 -10.78 4.67 10.06
N TYR A 377 -9.78 5.46 10.46
CA TYR A 377 -9.86 6.46 11.53
C TYR A 377 -10.30 7.85 11.05
N ILE A 378 -10.42 8.05 9.74
CA ILE A 378 -10.78 9.31 9.07
C ILE A 378 -11.68 9.05 7.85
N LEU A 379 -12.66 8.18 7.98
CA LEU A 379 -13.51 7.61 6.92
C LEU A 379 -13.96 8.56 5.79
N PRO A 380 -14.27 9.88 6.03
CA PRO A 380 -14.63 10.76 4.91
C PRO A 380 -13.50 11.00 3.91
N HIS A 381 -12.25 10.62 4.24
CA HIS A 381 -11.08 10.94 3.44
C HIS A 381 -10.56 9.73 2.68
N ILE A 382 -10.06 9.98 1.46
CA ILE A 382 -9.28 9.02 0.67
C ILE A 382 -7.83 9.52 0.61
N LEU A 383 -6.86 8.64 0.91
CA LEU A 383 -5.45 9.01 0.98
C LEU A 383 -4.73 8.60 -0.31
N GLN A 384 -4.32 9.60 -1.09
CA GLN A 384 -3.70 9.44 -2.40
C GLN A 384 -2.29 10.04 -2.47
N GLY A 385 -1.70 10.38 -1.33
CA GLY A 385 -0.38 11.00 -1.26
C GLY A 385 0.78 10.01 -1.42
N PRO A 386 2.01 10.54 -1.58
CA PRO A 386 3.22 9.74 -1.67
C PRO A 386 3.51 8.98 -0.37
N ALA A 387 4.14 7.82 -0.49
CA ALA A 387 4.64 7.05 0.64
C ALA A 387 6.01 7.61 1.09
N TYR A 388 6.07 8.26 2.24
CA TYR A 388 7.32 8.87 2.76
C TYR A 388 7.45 8.70 4.28
N GLY A 389 8.57 9.12 4.82
CA GLY A 389 8.90 8.94 6.24
C GLY A 389 9.64 7.63 6.48
N PHE A 390 10.48 7.24 5.52
CA PHE A 390 11.32 6.05 5.56
C PHE A 390 12.80 6.43 5.60
N ASP A 391 13.58 5.85 6.50
CA ASP A 391 15.03 5.91 6.39
C ASP A 391 15.49 5.07 5.19
N THR A 392 16.31 5.66 4.31
CA THR A 392 16.70 5.04 3.03
C THR A 392 17.94 4.15 3.13
N ASP A 393 18.59 4.09 4.30
CA ASP A 393 19.76 3.27 4.57
C ASP A 393 19.46 1.97 5.33
N LEU A 394 18.17 1.61 5.45
CA LEU A 394 17.74 0.39 6.13
C LEU A 394 18.00 -0.85 5.27
N THR A 395 18.34 -1.94 5.97
CA THR A 395 18.65 -3.23 5.38
C THR A 395 17.89 -4.38 6.07
N SER A 396 18.07 -5.60 5.58
CA SER A 396 17.52 -6.81 6.22
C SER A 396 18.03 -7.08 7.64
N LYS A 397 19.09 -6.39 8.07
CA LYS A 397 19.60 -6.47 9.46
C LYS A 397 18.79 -5.61 10.42
N ASP A 398 18.22 -4.53 9.92
CA ASP A 398 17.44 -3.58 10.70
C ASP A 398 15.95 -3.99 10.77
N LEU A 399 15.45 -4.61 9.70
CA LEU A 399 14.04 -4.79 9.41
C LEU A 399 13.85 -6.09 8.62
N SER A 400 13.04 -7.03 9.11
CA SER A 400 12.77 -8.29 8.41
C SER A 400 11.83 -8.13 7.22
N GLY A 401 11.11 -7.02 7.15
CA GLY A 401 10.21 -6.66 6.06
C GLY A 401 9.27 -5.54 6.44
N LEU A 402 8.55 -5.05 5.43
CA LEU A 402 7.52 -4.02 5.60
C LEU A 402 6.27 -4.40 4.82
N LEU A 403 5.12 -4.33 5.52
CA LEU A 403 3.81 -4.49 4.94
C LEU A 403 3.02 -3.20 5.15
N THR A 404 2.41 -2.71 4.08
CA THR A 404 1.48 -1.59 4.16
C THR A 404 0.08 -2.06 4.58
N ASN A 405 -0.58 -1.31 5.46
CA ASN A 405 -1.99 -1.47 5.80
C ASN A 405 -2.80 -0.47 4.97
N PRO A 406 -3.57 -0.94 3.96
CA PRO A 406 -4.25 -0.08 3.01
C PRO A 406 -5.62 0.40 3.49
N MET A 407 -6.30 1.19 2.64
CA MET A 407 -7.70 1.58 2.83
C MET A 407 -8.66 0.42 2.54
N GLU A 408 -9.92 0.56 2.94
CA GLU A 408 -11.03 -0.30 2.47
C GLU A 408 -11.26 -0.19 0.94
N HIS A 409 -10.65 0.79 0.28
CA HIS A 409 -10.59 1.02 -1.15
C HIS A 409 -9.30 0.41 -1.72
N GLY A 410 -9.37 -0.86 -2.12
CA GLY A 410 -8.19 -1.64 -2.50
C GLY A 410 -7.52 -1.13 -3.78
N GLU A 411 -8.30 -0.76 -4.78
CA GLU A 411 -7.81 -0.22 -6.04
C GLU A 411 -7.14 1.16 -5.83
N ALA A 412 -7.78 2.04 -5.06
CA ALA A 412 -7.22 3.35 -4.72
C ALA A 412 -5.94 3.24 -3.86
N SER A 413 -5.79 2.14 -3.11
CA SER A 413 -4.59 1.87 -2.30
C SER A 413 -3.38 1.45 -3.14
N LYS A 414 -3.56 1.02 -4.38
CA LYS A 414 -2.45 0.62 -5.28
C LYS A 414 -1.42 1.73 -5.46
N LEU A 415 -1.83 3.00 -5.40
CA LEU A 415 -0.92 4.14 -5.47
C LEU A 415 0.16 4.10 -4.39
N ALA A 416 -0.21 3.83 -3.14
CA ALA A 416 0.74 3.68 -2.04
C ALA A 416 1.46 2.32 -2.08
N ILE A 417 0.76 1.24 -2.45
CA ILE A 417 1.33 -0.11 -2.53
C ILE A 417 2.47 -0.16 -3.55
N TYR A 418 2.35 0.53 -4.71
CA TYR A 418 3.41 0.68 -5.70
C TYR A 418 4.68 1.29 -5.09
N SER A 419 4.52 2.39 -4.35
CA SER A 419 5.65 3.07 -3.71
C SER A 419 6.28 2.24 -2.58
N VAL A 420 5.47 1.47 -1.84
CA VAL A 420 5.99 0.55 -0.82
C VAL A 420 6.76 -0.61 -1.45
N ALA A 421 6.31 -1.11 -2.60
CA ALA A 421 7.07 -2.12 -3.35
C ALA A 421 8.44 -1.58 -3.76
N ASP A 422 8.48 -0.35 -4.25
CA ASP A 422 9.70 0.35 -4.68
C ASP A 422 10.67 0.55 -3.50
N TYR A 423 10.19 1.12 -2.39
CA TYR A 423 10.99 1.30 -1.18
C TYR A 423 11.56 -0.02 -0.64
N THR A 424 10.72 -1.03 -0.49
CA THR A 424 11.15 -2.30 0.12
C THR A 424 12.13 -3.10 -0.73
N TRP A 425 12.10 -2.87 -2.03
CA TRP A 425 13.04 -3.45 -2.98
C TRP A 425 14.39 -2.77 -2.95
N ASN A 426 14.41 -1.44 -3.07
CA ASN A 426 15.63 -0.62 -3.15
C ASN A 426 15.52 0.65 -2.28
N PRO A 427 15.62 0.54 -0.94
CA PRO A 427 15.51 1.71 -0.06
C PRO A 427 16.48 2.84 -0.42
N SER A 428 17.73 2.50 -0.78
CA SER A 428 18.77 3.50 -1.08
C SER A 428 18.54 4.30 -2.37
N GLY A 429 17.77 3.73 -3.32
CA GLY A 429 17.39 4.40 -4.56
C GLY A 429 16.00 5.05 -4.50
N TYR A 430 15.27 4.89 -3.40
CA TYR A 430 13.90 5.34 -3.28
C TYR A 430 13.77 6.85 -3.15
N ASN A 431 12.99 7.47 -4.03
CA ASN A 431 12.49 8.83 -3.87
C ASN A 431 10.95 8.81 -3.85
N PRO A 432 10.30 9.31 -2.79
CA PRO A 432 8.85 9.25 -2.63
C PRO A 432 8.06 9.93 -3.76
N MET A 433 8.52 11.09 -4.23
CA MET A 433 7.82 11.84 -5.27
C MET A 433 8.00 11.20 -6.64
N ASP A 434 9.19 10.74 -6.98
CA ASP A 434 9.45 10.03 -8.23
C ASP A 434 8.65 8.72 -8.30
N SER A 435 8.64 7.95 -7.21
CA SER A 435 7.85 6.72 -7.11
C SER A 435 6.34 6.97 -7.23
N TRP A 436 5.84 8.04 -6.60
CA TRP A 436 4.45 8.44 -6.67
C TRP A 436 4.03 8.88 -8.07
N GLU A 437 4.86 9.68 -8.77
CA GLU A 437 4.61 10.09 -10.16
C GLU A 437 4.56 8.88 -11.11
N ARG A 438 5.46 7.91 -10.93
CA ARG A 438 5.45 6.66 -11.70
C ARG A 438 4.20 5.83 -11.42
N ALA A 439 3.77 5.77 -10.15
CA ALA A 439 2.56 5.08 -9.77
C ALA A 439 1.28 5.69 -10.38
N LEU A 440 1.19 7.02 -10.40
CA LEU A 440 0.09 7.73 -11.07
C LEU A 440 0.02 7.39 -12.57
N ALA A 441 1.18 7.37 -13.25
CA ALA A 441 1.26 7.04 -14.66
C ALA A 441 0.95 5.56 -14.96
N GLU A 442 1.33 4.66 -14.04
CA GLU A 442 0.99 3.24 -14.15
C GLU A 442 -0.52 2.99 -14.00
N LEU A 443 -1.16 3.66 -13.04
CA LEU A 443 -2.56 3.42 -12.69
C LEU A 443 -3.54 4.10 -13.66
N VAL A 444 -3.21 5.29 -14.16
CA VAL A 444 -4.05 6.04 -15.11
C VAL A 444 -3.18 6.62 -16.24
N PRO A 445 -2.65 5.77 -17.13
CA PRO A 445 -1.73 6.19 -18.19
C PRO A 445 -2.38 7.12 -19.23
N GLU A 446 -3.69 6.99 -19.45
CA GLU A 446 -4.42 7.77 -20.46
C GLU A 446 -4.62 9.24 -20.04
N ASP A 447 -4.62 9.55 -18.75
CA ASP A 447 -4.72 10.92 -18.23
C ASP A 447 -4.09 11.06 -16.84
N THR A 448 -2.80 10.83 -16.75
CA THR A 448 -2.01 10.93 -15.51
C THR A 448 -2.13 12.31 -14.85
N GLU A 449 -2.25 13.39 -15.65
CA GLU A 449 -2.36 14.76 -15.14
C GLU A 449 -3.67 14.98 -14.37
N ALA A 450 -4.80 14.44 -14.86
CA ALA A 450 -6.07 14.54 -14.15
C ALA A 450 -6.03 13.78 -12.81
N TYR A 451 -5.46 12.57 -12.81
CA TYR A 451 -5.32 11.79 -11.58
C TYR A 451 -4.37 12.47 -10.60
N ARG A 452 -3.24 13.00 -11.07
CA ARG A 452 -2.29 13.73 -10.25
C ARG A 452 -2.92 14.97 -9.59
N LEU A 453 -3.70 15.74 -10.33
CA LEU A 453 -4.36 16.94 -9.82
C LEU A 453 -5.38 16.59 -8.71
N PHE A 454 -6.09 15.48 -8.83
CA PHE A 454 -6.93 14.96 -7.76
C PHE A 454 -6.10 14.47 -6.56
N ALA A 455 -5.09 13.63 -6.82
CA ALA A 455 -4.33 12.95 -5.78
C ALA A 455 -3.56 13.91 -4.88
N ILE A 456 -2.99 15.01 -5.44
CA ILE A 456 -2.22 16.01 -4.68
C ILE A 456 -3.06 16.73 -3.63
N HIS A 457 -4.38 16.83 -3.83
CA HIS A 457 -5.32 17.43 -2.89
C HIS A 457 -5.93 16.42 -1.90
N ASN A 458 -5.52 15.14 -1.98
CA ASN A 458 -5.96 14.06 -1.11
C ASN A 458 -4.76 13.35 -0.44
N CYS A 459 -3.68 14.08 -0.16
CA CYS A 459 -2.48 13.56 0.50
C CYS A 459 -2.64 13.43 2.01
N ASP A 460 -3.42 14.31 2.63
CA ASP A 460 -3.54 14.46 4.07
C ASP A 460 -4.97 14.86 4.45
N ALA A 461 -5.47 14.31 5.54
CA ALA A 461 -6.75 14.70 6.13
C ALA A 461 -6.67 15.93 7.03
N GLY A 462 -5.49 16.48 7.28
CA GLY A 462 -5.28 17.64 8.17
C GLY A 462 -5.59 17.38 9.65
N LYS A 463 -5.82 16.12 10.05
CA LYS A 463 -6.21 15.74 11.41
C LYS A 463 -5.37 14.57 11.93
N ARG A 464 -5.04 14.59 13.21
CA ARG A 464 -4.37 13.52 13.98
C ARG A 464 -2.99 13.12 13.46
N PHE A 465 -2.91 12.60 12.26
CA PHE A 465 -1.71 12.16 11.61
C PHE A 465 -1.50 13.02 10.37
N ARG A 466 -0.72 14.08 10.52
CA ARG A 466 -0.45 15.02 9.43
C ARG A 466 0.66 14.49 8.54
N ARG A 467 0.38 14.51 7.25
CA ARG A 467 1.36 14.25 6.18
C ARG A 467 1.53 15.53 5.33
N ALA A 468 2.34 15.45 4.30
CA ALA A 468 2.48 16.56 3.37
C ALA A 468 1.16 16.89 2.66
N GLU A 469 0.93 18.16 2.49
CA GLU A 469 -0.28 18.74 1.90
C GLU A 469 -0.16 18.84 0.38
N SER A 470 -1.08 19.58 -0.23
CA SER A 470 -0.93 20.00 -1.63
C SER A 470 0.25 20.96 -1.76
N TRP A 471 1.36 20.47 -2.28
CA TRP A 471 2.59 21.28 -2.41
C TRP A 471 2.55 22.26 -3.58
N GLU A 472 1.62 22.10 -4.51
CA GLU A 472 1.62 22.81 -5.79
C GLU A 472 0.54 23.87 -5.91
N THR A 473 -0.51 23.83 -5.08
CA THR A 473 -1.59 24.82 -5.13
C THR A 473 -1.27 26.00 -4.24
N GLU A 474 -0.89 27.11 -4.87
CA GLU A 474 -0.67 28.38 -4.21
C GLU A 474 -1.97 29.18 -4.18
N VAL A 475 -2.64 29.23 -3.03
CA VAL A 475 -3.85 30.02 -2.83
C VAL A 475 -3.49 31.48 -2.58
N ILE A 476 -4.34 32.39 -3.08
CA ILE A 476 -4.18 33.85 -2.86
C ILE A 476 -4.63 34.24 -1.45
N ASP A 477 -4.05 35.32 -0.93
CA ASP A 477 -4.66 36.04 0.18
C ASP A 477 -5.77 36.97 -0.39
N PRO A 478 -7.06 36.75 -0.02
CA PRO A 478 -8.16 37.56 -0.55
C PRO A 478 -8.06 39.07 -0.30
N ASP A 479 -7.19 39.51 0.64
CA ASP A 479 -6.94 40.90 0.96
C ASP A 479 -5.76 41.51 0.19
N ASN A 480 -4.82 40.67 -0.26
CA ASN A 480 -3.58 41.10 -0.88
C ASN A 480 -3.12 40.14 -1.97
N TYR A 481 -3.50 40.38 -3.22
CA TYR A 481 -3.12 39.54 -4.37
C TYR A 481 -2.93 40.40 -5.63
N THR A 482 -2.10 39.88 -6.55
CA THR A 482 -1.94 40.48 -7.87
C THR A 482 -2.92 39.87 -8.88
N PRO A 483 -3.22 40.54 -9.99
CA PRO A 483 -4.04 39.98 -11.07
C PRO A 483 -3.47 38.65 -11.61
N GLU A 484 -2.15 38.53 -11.67
CA GLU A 484 -1.47 37.31 -12.16
C GLU A 484 -1.68 36.13 -11.20
N GLN A 485 -1.58 36.37 -9.88
CA GLN A 485 -1.86 35.34 -8.85
C GLN A 485 -3.33 34.92 -8.92
N PHE A 486 -4.25 35.87 -9.04
CA PHE A 486 -5.67 35.57 -9.20
C PHE A 486 -5.94 34.70 -10.43
N ASN A 487 -5.40 35.11 -11.60
CA ASN A 487 -5.65 34.37 -12.84
C ASN A 487 -5.05 32.96 -12.80
N ARG A 488 -3.83 32.77 -12.25
CA ARG A 488 -3.23 31.44 -12.10
C ARG A 488 -4.12 30.51 -11.27
N LEU A 489 -4.57 30.96 -10.10
CA LEU A 489 -5.42 30.15 -9.23
C LEU A 489 -6.81 29.89 -9.87
N TYR A 490 -7.36 30.88 -10.56
CA TYR A 490 -8.62 30.75 -11.28
C TYR A 490 -8.55 29.71 -12.39
N ASP A 491 -7.47 29.73 -13.17
CA ASP A 491 -7.22 28.75 -14.24
C ASP A 491 -6.96 27.35 -13.66
N GLU A 492 -6.34 27.25 -12.49
CA GLU A 492 -6.16 25.99 -11.79
C GLU A 492 -7.51 25.39 -11.35
N PHE A 493 -8.41 26.19 -10.79
CA PHE A 493 -9.77 25.72 -10.48
C PHE A 493 -10.55 25.30 -11.73
N LEU A 494 -10.40 25.99 -12.85
CA LEU A 494 -11.00 25.55 -14.12
C LEU A 494 -10.48 24.16 -14.54
N ARG A 495 -9.19 23.90 -14.40
CA ARG A 495 -8.62 22.56 -14.67
C ARG A 495 -9.18 21.53 -13.71
N MET A 496 -9.24 21.81 -12.41
CA MET A 496 -9.80 20.92 -11.38
C MET A 496 -11.27 20.57 -11.66
N GLU A 497 -12.10 21.51 -12.11
CA GLU A 497 -13.49 21.27 -12.49
C GLU A 497 -13.64 20.23 -13.60
N THR A 498 -12.62 20.06 -14.46
CA THR A 498 -12.64 19.09 -15.55
C THR A 498 -12.25 17.67 -15.12
N VAL A 499 -11.60 17.52 -13.96
CA VAL A 499 -11.01 16.24 -13.50
C VAL A 499 -12.04 15.12 -13.44
N PRO A 500 -13.25 15.29 -12.86
CA PRO A 500 -14.22 14.19 -12.82
C PRO A 500 -14.56 13.64 -14.21
N ALA A 501 -14.80 14.50 -15.17
CA ALA A 501 -15.17 14.11 -16.54
C ALA A 501 -13.98 13.49 -17.32
N ARG A 502 -12.76 13.91 -17.02
CA ARG A 502 -11.53 13.33 -17.58
C ARG A 502 -11.28 11.95 -17.01
N MET A 503 -11.40 11.79 -15.69
CA MET A 503 -11.24 10.50 -15.01
C MET A 503 -12.31 9.48 -15.43
N GLU A 504 -13.56 9.89 -15.68
CA GLU A 504 -14.59 9.00 -16.23
C GLU A 504 -14.20 8.36 -17.58
N LYS A 505 -13.30 8.99 -18.34
CA LYS A 505 -12.85 8.50 -19.64
C LYS A 505 -11.55 7.70 -19.59
N ALA A 506 -10.66 8.08 -18.67
CA ALA A 506 -9.28 7.60 -18.64
C ALA A 506 -9.00 6.55 -17.55
N CYS A 507 -9.79 6.58 -16.46
CA CYS A 507 -9.51 5.74 -15.30
C CYS A 507 -10.04 4.31 -15.49
N PRO A 508 -9.28 3.28 -15.14
CA PRO A 508 -9.77 1.90 -15.11
C PRO A 508 -11.02 1.75 -14.25
N GLU A 509 -11.96 0.92 -14.70
CA GLU A 509 -13.31 0.82 -14.12
C GLU A 509 -13.32 0.53 -12.62
N MET A 510 -12.51 -0.42 -12.15
CA MET A 510 -12.46 -0.78 -10.73
C MET A 510 -11.94 0.37 -9.87
N LEU A 511 -10.88 1.04 -10.30
CA LEU A 511 -10.33 2.21 -9.62
C LEU A 511 -11.31 3.38 -9.65
N LEU A 512 -11.92 3.65 -10.80
CA LEU A 512 -12.91 4.71 -10.94
C LEU A 512 -14.12 4.51 -10.02
N LYS A 513 -14.60 3.27 -9.88
CA LYS A 513 -15.72 2.93 -8.98
C LYS A 513 -15.42 3.34 -7.53
N GLU A 514 -14.19 3.14 -7.07
CA GLU A 514 -13.77 3.53 -5.72
C GLU A 514 -13.57 5.03 -5.59
N LEU A 515 -12.96 5.70 -6.58
CA LEU A 515 -12.63 7.13 -6.51
C LEU A 515 -13.80 8.07 -6.81
N ARG A 516 -14.81 7.61 -7.57
CA ARG A 516 -15.91 8.45 -8.09
C ARG A 516 -16.57 9.35 -7.05
N PRO A 517 -16.91 8.90 -5.82
CA PRO A 517 -17.54 9.78 -4.84
C PRO A 517 -16.68 11.02 -4.51
N TRP A 518 -15.38 10.85 -4.32
CA TRP A 518 -14.45 11.95 -4.03
C TRP A 518 -14.16 12.80 -5.26
N LEU A 519 -14.07 12.20 -6.45
CA LEU A 519 -13.90 12.95 -7.71
C LEU A 519 -15.03 13.93 -7.93
N VAL A 520 -16.29 13.51 -7.70
CA VAL A 520 -17.46 14.39 -7.80
C VAL A 520 -17.36 15.57 -6.82
N GLN A 521 -16.97 15.30 -5.56
CA GLN A 521 -16.80 16.35 -4.57
C GLN A 521 -15.64 17.28 -4.90
N PHE A 522 -14.55 16.78 -5.47
CA PHE A 522 -13.39 17.56 -5.88
C PHE A 522 -13.75 18.57 -6.97
N GLY A 523 -14.44 18.15 -8.03
CA GLY A 523 -14.91 19.06 -9.07
C GLY A 523 -15.91 20.09 -8.56
N ALA A 524 -16.85 19.67 -7.68
CA ALA A 524 -17.80 20.58 -7.06
C ALA A 524 -17.12 21.63 -6.17
N GLN A 525 -16.10 21.24 -5.40
CA GLN A 525 -15.32 22.15 -4.56
C GLN A 525 -14.53 23.15 -5.39
N ALA A 526 -13.88 22.72 -6.46
CA ALA A 526 -13.17 23.60 -7.39
C ALA A 526 -14.13 24.64 -8.00
N SER A 527 -15.33 24.21 -8.40
CA SER A 527 -16.39 25.09 -8.91
C SER A 527 -16.82 26.15 -7.88
N ARG A 528 -17.01 25.75 -6.63
CA ARG A 528 -17.34 26.67 -5.54
C ARG A 528 -16.23 27.68 -5.29
N CYS A 529 -14.98 27.25 -5.23
CA CYS A 529 -13.83 28.14 -5.09
C CYS A 529 -13.76 29.16 -6.23
N ARG A 530 -13.94 28.73 -7.48
CA ARG A 530 -13.94 29.61 -8.65
C ARG A 530 -15.08 30.63 -8.60
N LYS A 531 -16.32 30.18 -8.28
CA LYS A 531 -17.47 31.08 -8.13
C LYS A 531 -17.25 32.13 -7.01
N ALA A 532 -16.64 31.72 -5.90
CA ALA A 532 -16.25 32.64 -4.84
C ALA A 532 -15.21 33.67 -5.32
N MET A 533 -14.25 33.26 -6.17
CA MET A 533 -13.31 34.17 -6.82
C MET A 533 -14.03 35.12 -7.81
N ASP A 534 -15.03 34.64 -8.55
CA ASP A 534 -15.88 35.54 -9.39
C ASP A 534 -16.62 36.58 -8.54
N ALA A 535 -17.16 36.16 -7.40
CA ALA A 535 -17.77 37.10 -6.44
C ALA A 535 -16.75 38.12 -5.89
N LEU A 536 -15.51 37.66 -5.58
CA LEU A 536 -14.42 38.57 -5.15
C LEU A 536 -14.09 39.62 -6.22
N ARG A 537 -14.09 39.25 -7.50
CA ARG A 537 -13.91 40.18 -8.61
C ARG A 537 -15.04 41.19 -8.70
N LEU A 538 -16.31 40.71 -8.60
CA LEU A 538 -17.49 41.56 -8.65
C LEU A 538 -17.65 42.48 -7.42
N SER A 539 -17.14 42.09 -6.26
CA SER A 539 -17.22 42.88 -5.02
C SER A 539 -16.54 44.26 -5.14
N LYS A 540 -15.54 44.39 -6.05
CA LYS A 540 -14.82 45.63 -6.36
C LYS A 540 -15.59 46.57 -7.31
N GLY A 541 -16.66 46.05 -7.93
CA GLY A 541 -17.50 46.83 -8.86
C GLY A 541 -18.73 47.47 -8.22
N SER A 542 -19.52 48.15 -9.05
CA SER A 542 -20.75 48.83 -8.63
C SER A 542 -22.01 47.97 -8.71
N ASP A 543 -21.95 46.81 -9.43
CA ASP A 543 -23.10 45.92 -9.60
C ASP A 543 -23.29 45.00 -8.39
N LYS A 544 -23.99 45.51 -7.39
CA LYS A 544 -24.29 44.76 -6.16
C LYS A 544 -25.28 43.61 -6.38
N ALA A 545 -26.09 43.66 -7.43
CA ALA A 545 -27.04 42.57 -7.73
C ALA A 545 -26.28 41.36 -8.30
N ALA A 546 -25.41 41.59 -9.29
CA ALA A 546 -24.56 40.52 -9.84
C ALA A 546 -23.63 39.93 -8.75
N PHE A 547 -23.04 40.73 -7.90
CA PHE A 547 -22.24 40.25 -6.76
C PHE A 547 -23.03 39.30 -5.87
N ARG A 548 -24.24 39.69 -5.41
CA ARG A 548 -25.08 38.86 -4.55
C ARG A 548 -25.48 37.55 -5.23
N GLN A 549 -25.85 37.60 -6.50
CA GLN A 549 -26.25 36.42 -7.26
C GLN A 549 -25.09 35.40 -7.38
N VAL A 550 -23.90 35.86 -7.71
CA VAL A 550 -22.73 35.00 -7.85
C VAL A 550 -22.29 34.45 -6.49
N LEU A 551 -22.29 35.28 -5.43
CA LEU A 551 -21.99 34.83 -4.08
C LEU A 551 -22.95 33.71 -3.61
N GLU A 552 -24.26 33.87 -3.86
CA GLU A 552 -25.25 32.85 -3.53
C GLU A 552 -24.97 31.53 -4.28
N SER A 553 -24.57 31.63 -5.55
CA SER A 553 -24.23 30.44 -6.36
C SER A 553 -22.94 29.72 -5.90
N ALA A 554 -22.11 30.40 -5.09
CA ALA A 554 -20.90 29.79 -4.51
C ALA A 554 -21.17 29.05 -3.19
N ARG A 555 -22.32 29.30 -2.54
CA ARG A 555 -22.67 28.63 -1.27
C ARG A 555 -23.01 27.18 -1.47
N MET A 556 -22.68 26.38 -0.47
CA MET A 556 -23.20 25.00 -0.36
C MET A 556 -24.59 25.00 0.27
N ASN A 557 -25.54 24.32 -0.33
CA ASN A 557 -26.79 23.94 0.32
C ASN A 557 -26.56 22.76 1.29
N ASP A 558 -27.61 22.38 2.04
CA ASP A 558 -27.48 21.33 3.07
C ASP A 558 -27.18 19.93 2.48
N GLU A 559 -27.68 19.63 1.27
CA GLU A 559 -27.38 18.37 0.58
C GLU A 559 -25.92 18.32 0.14
N GLU A 560 -25.38 19.41 -0.41
CA GLU A 560 -23.99 19.54 -0.83
C GLU A 560 -23.04 19.46 0.38
N LYS A 561 -23.38 20.08 1.52
CA LYS A 561 -22.62 19.97 2.75
C LYS A 561 -22.56 18.52 3.23
N LYS A 562 -23.69 17.84 3.28
CA LYS A 562 -23.77 16.44 3.68
C LYS A 562 -22.95 15.55 2.75
N ALA A 563 -23.07 15.71 1.44
CA ALA A 563 -22.30 14.94 0.45
C ALA A 563 -20.79 15.17 0.58
N TYR A 564 -20.37 16.40 0.88
CA TYR A 564 -18.98 16.75 1.13
C TYR A 564 -18.48 16.15 2.46
N GLU A 565 -19.28 16.13 3.51
CA GLU A 565 -18.94 15.52 4.79
C GLU A 565 -18.78 13.99 4.68
N GLU A 566 -19.51 13.35 3.76
CA GLU A 566 -19.40 11.92 3.49
C GLU A 566 -18.16 11.55 2.65
N HIS A 567 -17.67 12.47 1.79
CA HIS A 567 -16.54 12.26 0.89
C HIS A 567 -15.65 13.51 0.82
N SER A 568 -14.96 13.81 1.90
CA SER A 568 -14.16 15.02 2.04
C SER A 568 -12.89 14.98 1.16
N THR A 569 -12.64 16.08 0.45
CA THR A 569 -11.49 16.28 -0.43
C THR A 569 -10.96 17.71 -0.32
N GLY A 570 -9.67 17.93 -0.60
CA GLY A 570 -9.05 19.26 -0.55
C GLY A 570 -9.14 19.95 0.81
N THR A 571 -9.16 19.16 1.89
CA THR A 571 -9.46 19.65 3.26
C THR A 571 -8.34 20.47 3.89
N VAL A 572 -7.13 20.43 3.33
CA VAL A 572 -5.96 21.12 3.89
C VAL A 572 -5.76 22.49 3.24
N VAL A 573 -6.03 22.63 1.95
CA VAL A 573 -5.80 23.87 1.19
C VAL A 573 -7.09 24.46 0.63
N LEU A 574 -7.85 23.66 -0.14
CA LEU A 574 -8.99 24.20 -0.90
C LEU A 574 -10.16 24.61 -0.01
N GLN A 575 -10.54 23.76 0.94
CA GLN A 575 -11.65 24.07 1.85
C GLN A 575 -11.33 25.27 2.77
N PRO A 576 -10.16 25.36 3.43
CA PRO A 576 -9.80 26.54 4.20
C PRO A 576 -9.74 27.83 3.39
N PHE A 577 -9.28 27.76 2.13
CA PHE A 577 -9.31 28.90 1.22
C PHE A 577 -10.75 29.34 0.92
N TYR A 578 -11.61 28.40 0.57
CA TYR A 578 -13.03 28.67 0.31
C TYR A 578 -13.71 29.31 1.53
N ASP A 579 -13.52 28.73 2.72
CA ASP A 579 -14.14 29.23 3.95
C ASP A 579 -13.70 30.67 4.27
N LYS A 580 -12.39 30.94 4.21
CA LYS A 580 -11.84 32.28 4.42
C LYS A 580 -12.38 33.31 3.40
N LEU A 581 -12.47 32.86 2.14
CA LEU A 581 -12.97 33.74 1.07
C LEU A 581 -14.48 34.05 1.23
N MET A 582 -15.29 33.04 1.56
CA MET A 582 -16.72 33.17 1.80
C MET A 582 -17.01 34.06 3.01
N GLU A 583 -16.31 33.88 4.13
CA GLU A 583 -16.44 34.73 5.32
C GLU A 583 -16.20 36.20 4.99
N LYS A 584 -15.14 36.51 4.23
CA LYS A 584 -14.84 37.85 3.76
C LYS A 584 -15.97 38.43 2.89
N LEU A 585 -16.45 37.66 1.90
CA LEU A 585 -17.45 38.12 0.94
C LEU A 585 -18.82 38.34 1.59
N GLU A 586 -19.18 37.51 2.56
CA GLU A 586 -20.42 37.66 3.35
C GLU A 586 -20.36 38.93 4.23
N GLY A 587 -19.21 39.27 4.77
CA GLY A 587 -19.00 40.52 5.49
C GLY A 587 -19.15 41.79 4.64
N MET A 588 -19.26 41.67 3.31
CA MET A 588 -19.45 42.80 2.37
C MET A 588 -20.93 43.00 1.94
N LEU A 589 -21.85 42.11 2.36
CA LEU A 589 -23.29 42.18 2.06
C LEU A 589 -23.97 43.30 2.88
#